data_9d9abe60780f517269c51c2fda6a03fa
#
_entry.id   9d9abe60780f517269c51c2fda6a03fa
#
_cell.length_a   1.000
_cell.length_b   1.000
_cell.length_c   1.000
_cell.angle_alpha   90.00
_cell.angle_beta   90.00
_cell.angle_gamma   90.00
#
_symmetry.space_group_name_H-M   'P 1'
#
loop_
_entity.id
_entity.type
_entity.pdbx_description
1 polymer ?
#
loop_
_entity_poly.entity_id
_entity_poly.type
_entity_poly.pdbx_seq_one_letter_code
_entity_poly.pdbx_strand_id
1 'polypeptide(L)'
;MGAGKTTFYEAYLKEAFPTLVPAVREQQQPFLNDRRSFAVEDIRVDTQLLDEAKAAGYSTKVLFISTEDANLNVGRVLVRMSRGGQAAPASSVIDSYRESTKNLSEVRRHADDLIVYDNTAHDRGYRVVAHFTGGELGKAAQTIPDWAAKVFGKELHSAKQRGKPGRT
;
A
#
# COMPACT_ATOMS: atom_id res chain seq x y z
N MET A 1 8.86 -1.07 -6.96
CA MET A 1 8.60 -1.53 -8.34
C MET A 1 8.24 -3.02 -8.31
N GLY A 2 7.49 -3.56 -9.30
CA GLY A 2 7.19 -5.00 -9.41
C GLY A 2 6.11 -5.56 -8.48
N ALA A 3 5.64 -4.82 -7.49
CA ALA A 3 4.59 -5.28 -6.55
C ALA A 3 3.18 -5.39 -7.16
N GLY A 4 2.95 -4.80 -8.34
CA GLY A 4 1.67 -4.87 -9.06
C GLY A 4 0.72 -3.70 -8.81
N LYS A 5 1.21 -2.53 -8.38
CA LYS A 5 0.36 -1.34 -8.10
C LYS A 5 -0.46 -0.89 -9.30
N THR A 6 0.18 -0.68 -10.45
CA THR A 6 -0.49 -0.25 -11.68
C THR A 6 -1.53 -1.28 -12.14
N THR A 7 -1.22 -2.57 -12.06
CA THR A 7 -2.17 -3.65 -12.37
C THR A 7 -3.38 -3.61 -11.42
N PHE A 8 -3.14 -3.34 -10.13
CA PHE A 8 -4.21 -3.19 -9.14
C PHE A 8 -5.12 -2.00 -9.47
N TYR A 9 -4.53 -0.85 -9.79
CA TYR A 9 -5.28 0.34 -10.18
C TYR A 9 -6.18 0.07 -11.39
N GLU A 10 -5.62 -0.49 -12.46
CA GLU A 10 -6.37 -0.78 -13.69
C GLU A 10 -7.50 -1.82 -13.46
N ALA A 11 -7.25 -2.83 -12.62
CA ALA A 11 -8.20 -3.92 -12.39
C ALA A 11 -9.31 -3.58 -11.39
N TYR A 12 -9.04 -2.72 -10.40
CA TYR A 12 -9.95 -2.57 -9.26
C TYR A 12 -10.36 -1.12 -8.95
N LEU A 13 -9.54 -0.13 -9.28
CA LEU A 13 -9.81 1.25 -8.88
C LEU A 13 -10.39 2.09 -10.01
N LYS A 14 -9.89 1.92 -11.21
CA LYS A 14 -10.24 2.76 -12.36
C LYS A 14 -11.74 2.73 -12.67
N GLU A 15 -12.35 1.55 -12.64
CA GLU A 15 -13.79 1.38 -12.88
C GLU A 15 -14.62 1.73 -11.64
N ALA A 16 -14.15 1.34 -10.45
CA ALA A 16 -14.85 1.58 -9.19
C ALA A 16 -14.89 3.07 -8.79
N PHE A 17 -13.88 3.86 -9.24
CA PHE A 17 -13.75 5.28 -8.94
C PHE A 17 -13.46 6.09 -10.20
N PRO A 18 -14.42 6.22 -11.14
CA PRO A 18 -14.19 6.84 -12.45
C PRO A 18 -13.85 8.33 -12.38
N THR A 19 -14.17 8.99 -11.27
CA THR A 19 -13.83 10.41 -11.02
C THR A 19 -12.46 10.59 -10.38
N LEU A 20 -11.78 9.50 -9.97
CA LEU A 20 -10.49 9.55 -9.35
C LEU A 20 -9.40 9.74 -10.40
N VAL A 21 -8.75 10.89 -10.39
CA VAL A 21 -7.73 11.25 -11.38
C VAL A 21 -6.34 10.92 -10.84
N PRO A 22 -5.50 10.15 -11.58
CA PRO A 22 -4.09 10.02 -11.23
C PRO A 22 -3.40 11.38 -11.26
N ALA A 23 -2.72 11.72 -10.16
CA ALA A 23 -2.01 13.00 -10.02
C ALA A 23 -0.50 12.78 -9.97
N VAL A 24 0.24 13.47 -10.83
CA VAL A 24 1.69 13.64 -10.67
C VAL A 24 1.98 14.69 -9.60
N ARG A 25 3.22 14.74 -9.13
CA ARG A 25 3.59 15.56 -7.95
C ARG A 25 3.20 17.03 -8.10
N GLU A 26 3.38 17.59 -9.28
CA GLU A 26 3.07 19.00 -9.59
C GLU A 26 1.58 19.32 -9.58
N GLN A 27 0.72 18.29 -9.70
CA GLN A 27 -0.73 18.44 -9.72
C GLN A 27 -1.37 18.27 -8.33
N GLN A 28 -0.65 17.75 -7.35
CA GLN A 28 -1.21 17.40 -6.04
C GLN A 28 -1.73 18.65 -5.31
N GLN A 29 -0.91 19.70 -5.21
CA GLN A 29 -1.31 20.94 -4.55
C GLN A 29 -2.45 21.66 -5.27
N PRO A 30 -2.45 21.84 -6.62
CA PRO A 30 -3.61 22.32 -7.35
C PRO A 30 -4.88 21.53 -7.05
N PHE A 31 -4.82 20.20 -7.04
CA PHE A 31 -6.01 19.37 -6.77
C PHE A 31 -6.52 19.52 -5.33
N LEU A 32 -5.62 19.66 -4.34
CA LEU A 32 -6.01 19.97 -2.96
C LEU A 32 -6.75 21.31 -2.87
N ASN A 33 -6.22 22.34 -3.51
CA ASN A 33 -6.81 23.69 -3.52
C ASN A 33 -8.20 23.69 -4.18
N ASP A 34 -8.35 22.94 -5.27
CA ASP A 34 -9.60 22.84 -6.05
C ASP A 34 -10.60 21.84 -5.44
N ARG A 35 -10.25 21.18 -4.33
CA ARG A 35 -11.05 20.11 -3.68
C ARG A 35 -11.40 18.95 -4.62
N ARG A 36 -10.50 18.62 -5.51
CA ARG A 36 -10.67 17.50 -6.47
C ARG A 36 -10.12 16.22 -5.87
N SER A 37 -10.90 15.13 -5.93
CA SER A 37 -10.39 13.79 -5.57
C SER A 37 -9.34 13.32 -6.56
N PHE A 38 -8.23 12.79 -6.06
CA PHE A 38 -7.12 12.30 -6.88
C PHE A 38 -6.45 11.07 -6.26
N ALA A 39 -5.69 10.34 -7.06
CA ALA A 39 -4.87 9.23 -6.64
C ALA A 39 -3.40 9.50 -6.91
N VAL A 40 -2.53 9.02 -6.04
CA VAL A 40 -1.08 9.09 -6.20
C VAL A 40 -0.51 7.67 -6.21
N GLU A 41 0.30 7.34 -7.21
CA GLU A 41 1.10 6.11 -7.21
C GLU A 41 2.54 6.47 -6.87
N ASP A 42 3.04 5.98 -5.73
CA ASP A 42 4.40 6.21 -5.30
C ASP A 42 5.05 4.93 -4.74
N ILE A 43 6.37 4.97 -4.56
CA ILE A 43 7.15 3.92 -3.90
C ILE A 43 7.06 4.09 -2.38
N ARG A 44 7.11 5.33 -1.90
CA ARG A 44 7.03 5.69 -0.50
C ARG A 44 5.88 6.65 -0.27
N VAL A 45 5.03 6.34 0.69
CA VAL A 45 3.90 7.22 1.03
C VAL A 45 4.41 8.53 1.62
N ASP A 46 3.95 9.64 1.06
CA ASP A 46 4.20 10.98 1.59
C ASP A 46 3.20 11.26 2.72
N THR A 47 3.69 11.21 3.96
CA THR A 47 2.85 11.46 5.15
C THR A 47 2.47 12.93 5.30
N GLN A 48 3.29 13.85 4.80
CA GLN A 48 2.96 15.27 4.79
C GLN A 48 1.77 15.55 3.87
N LEU A 49 1.75 14.95 2.67
CA LEU A 49 0.61 15.07 1.76
C LEU A 49 -0.68 14.52 2.39
N LEU A 50 -0.60 13.43 3.16
CA LEU A 50 -1.77 12.89 3.88
C LEU A 50 -2.27 13.89 4.93
N ASP A 51 -1.39 14.50 5.70
CA ASP A 51 -1.76 15.50 6.72
C ASP A 51 -2.35 16.76 6.10
N GLU A 52 -1.77 17.26 5.01
CA GLU A 52 -2.29 18.39 4.25
C GLU A 52 -3.67 18.10 3.67
N ALA A 53 -3.88 16.91 3.11
CA ALA A 53 -5.17 16.50 2.59
C ALA A 53 -6.22 16.43 3.70
N LYS A 54 -5.90 15.84 4.86
CA LYS A 54 -6.81 15.81 6.01
C LYS A 54 -7.14 17.20 6.53
N ALA A 55 -6.15 18.09 6.63
CA ALA A 55 -6.37 19.49 7.01
C ALA A 55 -7.29 20.23 6.02
N ALA A 56 -7.25 19.86 4.73
CA ALA A 56 -8.14 20.37 3.70
C ALA A 56 -9.53 19.67 3.67
N GLY A 57 -9.80 18.74 4.59
CA GLY A 57 -11.08 18.04 4.74
C GLY A 57 -11.26 16.82 3.84
N TYR A 58 -10.18 16.26 3.29
CA TYR A 58 -10.24 15.00 2.55
C TYR A 58 -10.31 13.79 3.48
N SER A 59 -10.97 12.74 3.02
CA SER A 59 -10.77 11.40 3.53
C SER A 59 -9.62 10.75 2.78
N THR A 60 -8.62 10.26 3.52
CA THR A 60 -7.37 9.72 2.96
C THR A 60 -7.35 8.21 3.06
N LYS A 61 -7.02 7.54 1.95
CA LYS A 61 -6.92 6.08 1.89
C LYS A 61 -5.59 5.66 1.25
N VAL A 62 -4.84 4.85 1.97
CA VAL A 62 -3.60 4.24 1.48
C VAL A 62 -3.84 2.77 1.16
N LEU A 63 -3.54 2.37 -0.06
CA LEU A 63 -3.57 0.98 -0.53
C LEU A 63 -2.12 0.53 -0.73
N PHE A 64 -1.58 -0.19 0.24
CA PHE A 64 -0.20 -0.67 0.19
C PHE A 64 -0.15 -2.09 -0.35
N ILE A 65 0.64 -2.30 -1.40
CA ILE A 65 0.78 -3.60 -2.05
C ILE A 65 2.23 -4.05 -1.97
N SER A 66 2.45 -5.24 -1.40
CA SER A 66 3.77 -5.84 -1.30
C SER A 66 3.76 -7.32 -1.73
N THR A 67 4.94 -7.90 -1.74
CA THR A 67 5.20 -9.32 -1.99
C THR A 67 6.07 -9.87 -0.87
N GLU A 68 6.27 -11.20 -0.81
CA GLU A 68 7.07 -11.85 0.22
C GLU A 68 8.50 -11.32 0.29
N ASP A 69 9.12 -11.07 -0.85
CA ASP A 69 10.47 -10.52 -0.91
C ASP A 69 10.75 -9.69 -2.17
N ALA A 70 11.89 -8.98 -2.15
CA ALA A 70 12.33 -8.14 -3.25
C ALA A 70 12.72 -8.93 -4.52
N ASN A 71 13.18 -10.18 -4.38
CA ASN A 71 13.64 -10.97 -5.53
C ASN A 71 12.46 -11.37 -6.42
N LEU A 72 11.30 -11.62 -5.83
CA LEU A 72 10.06 -11.83 -6.59
C LEU A 72 9.73 -10.60 -7.45
N ASN A 73 9.90 -9.40 -6.89
CA ASN A 73 9.71 -8.17 -7.65
C ASN A 73 10.75 -7.99 -8.76
N VAL A 74 12.01 -8.35 -8.51
CA VAL A 74 13.06 -8.36 -9.54
C VAL A 74 12.68 -9.30 -10.69
N GLY A 75 12.28 -10.53 -10.38
CA GLY A 75 11.83 -11.49 -11.38
C GLY A 75 10.67 -10.97 -12.24
N ARG A 76 9.67 -10.34 -11.62
CA ARG A 76 8.53 -9.72 -12.33
C ARG A 76 8.95 -8.57 -13.24
N VAL A 77 9.91 -7.76 -12.81
CA VAL A 77 10.46 -6.66 -13.64
C VAL A 77 11.22 -7.23 -14.82
N LEU A 78 12.03 -8.28 -14.65
CA LEU A 78 12.74 -8.96 -15.74
C LEU A 78 11.78 -9.55 -16.78
N VAL A 79 10.71 -10.24 -16.35
CA VAL A 79 9.67 -10.76 -17.25
C VAL A 79 8.97 -9.62 -18.00
N ARG A 80 8.68 -8.50 -17.33
CA ARG A 80 8.10 -7.33 -17.99
C ARG A 80 9.05 -6.74 -19.05
N MET A 81 10.34 -6.64 -18.73
CA MET A 81 11.37 -6.16 -19.66
C MET A 81 11.48 -7.05 -20.91
N SER A 82 11.44 -8.39 -20.76
CA SER A 82 11.48 -9.32 -21.89
C SER A 82 10.28 -9.18 -22.85
N ARG A 83 9.21 -8.53 -22.37
CA ARG A 83 8.00 -8.22 -23.16
C ARG A 83 7.96 -6.77 -23.65
N GLY A 84 9.09 -6.06 -23.67
CA GLY A 84 9.20 -4.66 -24.13
C GLY A 84 8.80 -3.60 -23.10
N GLY A 85 8.60 -3.98 -21.83
CA GLY A 85 8.29 -3.03 -20.77
C GLY A 85 9.53 -2.30 -20.23
N GLN A 86 9.29 -1.27 -19.42
CA GLN A 86 10.34 -0.40 -18.89
C GLN A 86 11.38 -1.19 -18.08
N ALA A 87 12.65 -0.94 -18.38
CA ALA A 87 13.79 -1.50 -17.68
C ALA A 87 14.00 -0.86 -16.30
N ALA A 88 14.45 -1.66 -15.34
CA ALA A 88 14.92 -1.17 -14.05
C ALA A 88 16.03 -2.09 -13.54
N PRO A 89 17.17 -1.54 -13.02
CA PRO A 89 18.20 -2.33 -12.39
C PRO A 89 17.66 -3.11 -11.18
N ALA A 90 18.16 -4.34 -10.96
CA ALA A 90 17.73 -5.17 -9.83
C ALA A 90 17.96 -4.47 -8.48
N SER A 91 19.08 -3.75 -8.32
CA SER A 91 19.37 -2.94 -7.13
C SER A 91 18.26 -1.91 -6.86
N SER A 92 17.83 -1.17 -7.89
CA SER A 92 16.77 -0.17 -7.75
C SER A 92 15.42 -0.79 -7.34
N VAL A 93 15.12 -2.02 -7.79
CA VAL A 93 13.91 -2.75 -7.39
C VAL A 93 13.99 -3.16 -5.92
N ILE A 94 15.16 -3.66 -5.47
CA ILE A 94 15.41 -4.06 -4.08
C ILE A 94 15.35 -2.84 -3.16
N ASP A 95 15.97 -1.72 -3.54
CA ASP A 95 15.95 -0.49 -2.74
C ASP A 95 14.53 0.08 -2.65
N SER A 96 13.78 0.08 -3.75
CA SER A 96 12.36 0.47 -3.75
C SER A 96 11.50 -0.39 -2.82
N TYR A 97 11.77 -1.70 -2.75
CA TYR A 97 11.08 -2.60 -1.83
C TYR A 97 11.38 -2.23 -0.36
N ARG A 98 12.65 -2.02 -0.04
CA ARG A 98 13.08 -1.63 1.32
C ARG A 98 12.52 -0.27 1.72
N GLU A 99 12.61 0.73 0.85
CA GLU A 99 12.12 2.08 1.11
C GLU A 99 10.60 2.11 1.31
N SER A 100 9.84 1.36 0.50
CA SER A 100 8.38 1.33 0.61
C SER A 100 7.90 0.75 1.96
N THR A 101 8.67 -0.11 2.61
CA THR A 101 8.29 -0.73 3.88
C THR A 101 8.75 0.06 5.11
N LYS A 102 9.78 0.93 4.98
CA LYS A 102 10.40 1.62 6.12
C LYS A 102 9.44 2.50 6.92
N ASN A 103 8.56 3.27 6.27
CA ASN A 103 7.67 4.19 6.96
C ASN A 103 6.23 3.68 7.08
N LEU A 104 5.98 2.44 6.68
CA LEU A 104 4.61 1.93 6.59
C LEU A 104 3.91 1.84 7.95
N SER A 105 4.64 1.50 9.02
CA SER A 105 4.09 1.52 10.39
C SER A 105 3.72 2.93 10.87
N GLU A 106 4.37 3.97 10.32
CA GLU A 106 4.07 5.37 10.59
C GLU A 106 2.86 5.84 9.76
N VAL A 107 2.83 5.49 8.48
CA VAL A 107 1.75 5.84 7.52
C VAL A 107 0.35 5.57 8.09
N ARG A 108 0.17 4.47 8.83
CA ARG A 108 -1.12 4.13 9.45
C ARG A 108 -1.68 5.20 10.38
N ARG A 109 -0.84 6.08 10.94
CA ARG A 109 -1.26 7.16 11.84
C ARG A 109 -1.69 8.42 11.07
N HIS A 110 -1.22 8.55 9.84
CA HIS A 110 -1.49 9.69 8.97
C HIS A 110 -2.67 9.45 8.01
N ALA A 111 -2.94 8.21 7.64
CA ALA A 111 -4.08 7.86 6.80
C ALA A 111 -5.35 7.61 7.64
N ASP A 112 -6.53 7.94 7.10
CA ASP A 112 -7.80 7.53 7.71
C ASP A 112 -8.00 6.04 7.54
N ASP A 113 -7.68 5.50 6.35
CA ASP A 113 -7.63 4.06 6.09
C ASP A 113 -6.28 3.65 5.51
N LEU A 114 -5.69 2.57 6.04
CA LEU A 114 -4.56 1.86 5.42
C LEU A 114 -4.97 0.41 5.18
N ILE A 115 -5.06 0.01 3.92
CA ILE A 115 -5.31 -1.38 3.54
C ILE A 115 -4.03 -1.98 2.97
N VAL A 116 -3.60 -3.08 3.57
CA VAL A 116 -2.36 -3.76 3.24
C VAL A 116 -2.67 -5.02 2.45
N TYR A 117 -2.10 -5.13 1.26
CA TYR A 117 -2.28 -6.25 0.34
C TYR A 117 -0.98 -7.03 0.16
N ASP A 118 -1.10 -8.34 0.14
CA ASP A 118 -0.06 -9.27 -0.31
C ASP A 118 -0.38 -9.74 -1.73
N ASN A 119 0.58 -9.57 -2.62
CA ASN A 119 0.52 -10.00 -4.02
C ASN A 119 1.64 -11.00 -4.34
N THR A 120 1.96 -11.89 -3.41
CA THR A 120 3.02 -12.91 -3.59
C THR A 120 2.58 -13.98 -4.57
N ALA A 121 1.40 -14.55 -4.39
CA ALA A 121 0.87 -15.61 -5.24
C ALA A 121 0.33 -15.05 -6.56
N HIS A 122 0.85 -15.57 -7.68
CA HIS A 122 0.46 -15.10 -9.02
C HIS A 122 -0.98 -15.48 -9.40
N ASP A 123 -1.46 -16.61 -8.88
CA ASP A 123 -2.74 -17.24 -9.22
C ASP A 123 -3.90 -16.85 -8.30
N ARG A 124 -3.61 -16.24 -7.15
CA ARG A 124 -4.62 -15.92 -6.11
C ARG A 124 -5.02 -14.44 -6.05
N GLY A 125 -4.40 -13.61 -6.89
CA GLY A 125 -4.64 -12.17 -6.89
C GLY A 125 -4.18 -11.47 -5.60
N TYR A 126 -4.72 -10.29 -5.36
CA TYR A 126 -4.35 -9.46 -4.21
C TYR A 126 -5.10 -9.89 -2.96
N ARG A 127 -4.37 -10.33 -1.94
CA ARG A 127 -4.93 -10.77 -0.65
C ARG A 127 -4.82 -9.66 0.38
N VAL A 128 -5.92 -9.27 1.01
CA VAL A 128 -5.88 -8.34 2.14
C VAL A 128 -5.20 -9.02 3.32
N VAL A 129 -4.17 -8.38 3.86
CA VAL A 129 -3.39 -8.81 5.02
C VAL A 129 -3.84 -8.11 6.29
N ALA A 130 -4.04 -6.81 6.21
CA ALA A 130 -4.48 -5.98 7.34
C ALA A 130 -5.24 -4.75 6.84
N HIS A 131 -6.17 -4.27 7.66
CA HIS A 131 -6.86 -3.01 7.46
C HIS A 131 -6.82 -2.22 8.76
N PHE A 132 -6.26 -1.02 8.69
CA PHE A 132 -6.20 -0.06 9.78
C PHE A 132 -7.15 1.10 9.48
N THR A 133 -7.89 1.55 10.48
CA THR A 133 -8.76 2.73 10.42
C THR A 133 -8.39 3.65 11.57
N GLY A 134 -8.13 4.91 11.28
CA GLY A 134 -7.67 5.89 12.28
C GLY A 134 -6.40 5.44 13.02
N GLY A 135 -5.53 4.69 12.35
CA GLY A 135 -4.29 4.14 12.92
C GLY A 135 -4.45 2.85 13.73
N GLU A 136 -5.68 2.40 14.01
CA GLU A 136 -5.95 1.18 14.77
C GLU A 136 -6.24 -0.01 13.86
N LEU A 137 -5.75 -1.19 14.24
CA LEU A 137 -5.98 -2.43 13.49
C LEU A 137 -7.45 -2.88 13.65
N GLY A 138 -8.24 -2.76 12.57
CA GLY A 138 -9.63 -3.22 12.52
C GLY A 138 -9.77 -4.68 12.10
N LYS A 139 -9.02 -5.09 11.08
CA LYS A 139 -9.06 -6.46 10.53
C LYS A 139 -7.66 -6.95 10.18
N ALA A 140 -7.41 -8.25 10.37
CA ALA A 140 -6.20 -8.93 9.92
C ALA A 140 -6.54 -10.29 9.32
N ALA A 141 -5.75 -10.74 8.36
CA ALA A 141 -5.85 -12.09 7.82
C ALA A 141 -5.50 -13.14 8.88
N GLN A 142 -6.04 -14.34 8.75
CA GLN A 142 -5.69 -15.45 9.65
C GLN A 142 -4.21 -15.83 9.53
N THR A 143 -3.69 -15.85 8.30
CA THR A 143 -2.27 -16.09 8.00
C THR A 143 -1.63 -14.79 7.57
N ILE A 144 -0.67 -14.33 8.36
CA ILE A 144 0.10 -13.11 8.10
C ILE A 144 1.42 -13.50 7.42
N PRO A 145 1.76 -12.94 6.24
CA PRO A 145 3.05 -13.18 5.62
C PRO A 145 4.20 -12.55 6.46
N ASP A 146 5.39 -13.16 6.36
CA ASP A 146 6.53 -12.76 7.20
C ASP A 146 6.93 -11.30 7.02
N TRP A 147 6.84 -10.78 5.80
CA TRP A 147 7.12 -9.37 5.56
C TRP A 147 6.17 -8.43 6.33
N ALA A 148 4.88 -8.75 6.39
CA ALA A 148 3.90 -7.96 7.11
C ALA A 148 4.04 -8.12 8.63
N ALA A 149 4.39 -9.32 9.11
CA ALA A 149 4.70 -9.55 10.51
C ALA A 149 5.92 -8.76 10.98
N LYS A 150 6.94 -8.57 10.13
CA LYS A 150 8.10 -7.71 10.41
C LYS A 150 7.72 -6.24 10.54
N VAL A 151 6.78 -5.75 9.73
CA VAL A 151 6.36 -4.34 9.72
C VAL A 151 5.35 -4.04 10.84
N PHE A 152 4.35 -4.89 11.02
CA PHE A 152 3.19 -4.66 11.90
C PHE A 152 3.12 -5.62 13.09
N GLY A 153 4.23 -6.27 13.47
CA GLY A 153 4.24 -7.35 14.46
C GLY A 153 3.65 -6.93 15.83
N LYS A 154 3.89 -5.71 16.26
CA LYS A 154 3.36 -5.17 17.52
C LYS A 154 1.82 -5.06 17.48
N GLU A 155 1.29 -4.48 16.42
CA GLU A 155 -0.14 -4.26 16.21
C GLU A 155 -0.89 -5.58 16.04
N LEU A 156 -0.33 -6.50 15.25
CA LEU A 156 -0.91 -7.82 15.01
C LEU A 156 -0.93 -8.71 16.27
N HIS A 157 0.09 -8.62 17.13
CA HIS A 157 0.11 -9.33 18.42
C HIS A 157 -0.92 -8.77 19.39
N SER A 158 -1.03 -7.44 19.49
CA SER A 158 -1.98 -6.78 20.38
C SER A 158 -3.44 -7.10 20.04
N ALA A 159 -3.75 -7.23 18.74
CA ALA A 159 -5.09 -7.61 18.30
C ALA A 159 -5.45 -9.07 18.62
N LYS A 160 -4.48 -10.00 18.51
CA LYS A 160 -4.68 -11.41 18.91
C LYS A 160 -4.96 -11.57 20.41
N GLN A 161 -4.40 -10.70 21.25
CA GLN A 161 -4.65 -10.73 22.69
C GLN A 161 -6.04 -10.18 23.04
N ARG A 162 -6.51 -9.12 22.35
CA ARG A 162 -7.85 -8.54 22.54
C ARG A 162 -8.99 -9.44 22.06
N GLY A 163 -8.73 -10.32 21.08
CA GLY A 163 -9.72 -11.24 20.50
C GLY A 163 -9.85 -12.59 21.21
N LYS A 164 -9.12 -12.86 22.31
CA LYS A 164 -9.35 -14.05 23.13
C LYS A 164 -10.53 -13.77 24.05
N PRO A 165 -11.69 -14.51 23.95
CA PRO A 165 -12.73 -14.44 24.96
C PRO A 165 -12.10 -14.84 26.31
N GLY A 166 -12.32 -14.00 27.32
CA GLY A 166 -11.87 -14.30 28.69
C GLY A 166 -12.36 -15.70 29.07
N ARG A 167 -11.44 -16.56 29.49
CA ARG A 167 -11.78 -17.80 30.16
C ARG A 167 -12.43 -17.42 31.50
N THR A 168 -13.74 -17.49 31.55
CA THR A 168 -14.48 -17.69 32.82
C THR A 168 -14.37 -19.12 33.22
#